data_a4497a65052a3f554c2cabe9fe4273a6
#
_entry.id   a4497a65052a3f554c2cabe9fe4273a6
#
_cell.length_a   1.000
_cell.length_b   1.000
_cell.length_c   1.000
_cell.angle_alpha   90.00
_cell.angle_beta   90.00
_cell.angle_gamma   90.00
#
_symmetry.space_group_name_H-M   'P 1'
#
loop_
_entity.id
_entity.type
_entity.pdbx_description
1 polymer ?
#
loop_
_entity_poly.entity_id
_entity_poly.type
_entity_poly.pdbx_seq_one_letter_code
_entity_poly.pdbx_strand_id
1 'polypeptide(L)'
;MNDVLAFLAALDCRPSAVIVQTPDLHRVAYYEHGTVYTRSTDPAVLVHELWHDCQRQRLGDAWSREEQARREAEAHRVEIMWRGE
;
A
#
# COMPACT_ATOMS: atom_id res chain seq x y z
N MET A 1 -2.90 -13.47 2.34
CA MET A 1 -3.63 -12.37 1.68
C MET A 1 -4.97 -12.06 2.33
N ASN A 2 -5.73 -13.07 2.72
CA ASN A 2 -7.05 -12.85 3.34
C ASN A 2 -6.98 -12.00 4.60
N ASP A 3 -5.96 -12.21 5.44
CA ASP A 3 -5.79 -11.43 6.67
C ASP A 3 -5.47 -9.97 6.37
N VAL A 4 -4.67 -9.73 5.33
CA VAL A 4 -4.35 -8.38 4.89
C VAL A 4 -5.61 -7.66 4.42
N LEU A 5 -6.40 -8.31 3.57
CA LEU A 5 -7.62 -7.71 3.05
C LEU A 5 -8.65 -7.46 4.15
N ALA A 6 -8.77 -8.38 5.12
CA ALA A 6 -9.67 -8.21 6.25
C ALA A 6 -9.25 -7.03 7.13
N PHE A 7 -7.95 -6.92 7.40
CA PHE A 7 -7.40 -5.80 8.17
C PHE A 7 -7.70 -4.47 7.48
N LEU A 8 -7.43 -4.38 6.18
CA LEU A 8 -7.67 -3.17 5.41
C LEU A 8 -9.16 -2.83 5.33
N ALA A 9 -10.01 -3.84 5.15
CA ALA A 9 -11.46 -3.63 5.10
C ALA A 9 -11.99 -3.06 6.41
N ALA A 10 -11.42 -3.46 7.55
CA ALA A 10 -11.79 -2.90 8.86
C ALA A 10 -11.46 -1.40 8.94
N LEU A 11 -10.53 -0.92 8.13
CA LEU A 11 -10.17 0.50 8.01
C LEU A 11 -10.86 1.15 6.81
N ASP A 12 -11.89 0.51 6.28
CA ASP A 12 -12.65 0.98 5.12
C ASP A 12 -11.79 1.09 3.85
N CYS A 13 -10.81 0.22 3.72
CA CYS A 13 -9.92 0.17 2.57
C CYS A 13 -10.15 -1.14 1.82
N ARG A 14 -10.64 -1.03 0.58
CA ARG A 14 -10.90 -2.18 -0.30
C ARG A 14 -10.10 -2.01 -1.58
N PRO A 15 -8.82 -2.42 -1.57
CA PRO A 15 -7.96 -2.23 -2.72
C PRO A 15 -8.39 -3.07 -3.92
N SER A 16 -8.15 -2.54 -5.10
CA SER A 16 -8.38 -3.25 -6.36
C SER A 16 -7.07 -3.45 -7.14
N ALA A 17 -5.93 -3.13 -6.53
CA ALA A 17 -4.64 -3.20 -7.20
C ALA A 17 -4.28 -4.64 -7.60
N VAL A 18 -3.61 -4.75 -8.75
CA VAL A 18 -2.97 -5.98 -9.17
C VAL A 18 -1.62 -6.08 -8.47
N ILE A 19 -1.25 -7.26 -8.01
CA ILE A 19 0.04 -7.49 -7.34
C ILE A 19 0.93 -8.28 -8.28
N VAL A 20 2.11 -7.72 -8.55
CA VAL A 20 3.11 -8.35 -9.44
C VAL A 20 4.38 -8.62 -8.63
N GLN A 21 4.77 -9.89 -8.56
CA GLN A 21 6.04 -10.28 -7.96
C GLN A 21 7.17 -10.01 -8.94
N THR A 22 8.17 -9.26 -8.49
CA THR A 22 9.30 -8.85 -9.32
C THR A 22 10.60 -9.05 -8.54
N PRO A 23 11.21 -10.25 -8.61
CA PRO A 23 12.37 -10.58 -7.77
C PRO A 23 13.56 -9.65 -7.95
N ASP A 24 13.73 -9.07 -9.13
CA ASP A 24 14.87 -8.22 -9.47
C ASP A 24 14.60 -6.74 -9.23
N LEU A 25 13.53 -6.41 -8.52
CA LEU A 25 13.15 -5.02 -8.28
C LEU A 25 14.21 -4.30 -7.45
N HIS A 26 14.57 -3.08 -7.83
CA HIS A 26 15.49 -2.23 -7.07
C HIS A 26 14.96 -1.90 -5.68
N ARG A 27 13.68 -1.61 -5.60
CA ARG A 27 12.99 -1.26 -4.35
C ARG A 27 12.36 -2.51 -3.78
N VAL A 28 12.07 -2.48 -2.47
CA VAL A 28 11.33 -3.58 -1.84
C VAL A 28 9.96 -3.71 -2.46
N ALA A 29 9.28 -2.59 -2.66
CA ALA A 29 7.99 -2.54 -3.33
C ALA A 29 7.66 -1.09 -3.71
N TYR A 30 6.76 -0.94 -4.66
CA TYR A 30 6.15 0.36 -4.94
C TYR A 30 4.79 0.17 -5.59
N TYR A 31 3.96 1.21 -5.47
CA TYR A 31 2.62 1.26 -6.07
C TYR A 31 2.63 2.27 -7.21
N GLU A 32 2.08 1.88 -8.35
CA GLU A 32 1.96 2.76 -9.50
C GLU A 32 0.71 2.42 -10.30
N HIS A 33 -0.18 3.38 -10.43
CA HIS A 33 -1.37 3.30 -11.30
C HIS A 33 -2.16 1.99 -11.18
N GLY A 34 -2.46 1.59 -9.96
CA GLY A 34 -3.28 0.42 -9.71
C GLY A 34 -2.53 -0.90 -9.69
N THR A 35 -1.20 -0.86 -9.70
CA THR A 35 -0.38 -2.05 -9.62
C THR A 35 0.63 -1.92 -8.49
N VAL A 36 0.74 -2.96 -7.67
CA VAL A 36 1.79 -3.11 -6.67
C VAL A 36 2.87 -4.00 -7.25
N TYR A 37 4.09 -3.45 -7.37
CA TYR A 37 5.27 -4.23 -7.74
C TYR A 37 6.06 -4.51 -6.48
N THR A 38 6.36 -5.77 -6.22
CA THR A 38 7.05 -6.13 -4.98
C THR A 38 8.00 -7.31 -5.18
N ARG A 39 9.14 -7.27 -4.49
CA ARG A 39 10.03 -8.42 -4.34
C ARG A 39 9.86 -9.08 -2.98
N SER A 40 9.03 -8.51 -2.12
CA SER A 40 8.84 -8.97 -0.75
C SER A 40 7.60 -9.84 -0.62
N THR A 41 7.65 -10.81 0.29
CA THR A 41 6.49 -11.59 0.70
C THR A 41 5.98 -11.12 2.07
N ASP A 42 6.58 -10.09 2.66
CA ASP A 42 6.18 -9.56 3.97
C ASP A 42 4.80 -8.90 3.84
N PRO A 43 3.79 -9.39 4.56
CA PRO A 43 2.45 -8.80 4.49
C PRO A 43 2.39 -7.34 4.93
N ALA A 44 3.31 -6.89 5.79
CA ALA A 44 3.36 -5.48 6.20
C ALA A 44 3.70 -4.56 5.01
N VAL A 45 4.60 -5.01 4.14
CA VAL A 45 4.93 -4.28 2.91
C VAL A 45 3.70 -4.19 2.01
N LEU A 46 2.97 -5.29 1.90
CA LEU A 46 1.77 -5.34 1.08
C LEU A 46 0.68 -4.41 1.63
N VAL A 47 0.50 -4.39 2.95
CA VAL A 47 -0.44 -3.46 3.61
C VAL A 47 -0.11 -2.02 3.22
N HIS A 48 1.17 -1.65 3.30
CA HIS A 48 1.63 -0.30 2.96
C HIS A 48 1.26 0.08 1.52
N GLU A 49 1.59 -0.79 0.57
CA GLU A 49 1.36 -0.49 -0.84
C GLU A 49 -0.12 -0.54 -1.21
N LEU A 50 -0.88 -1.47 -0.66
CA LEU A 50 -2.33 -1.53 -0.90
C LEU A 50 -3.06 -0.34 -0.28
N TRP A 51 -2.55 0.21 0.81
CA TRP A 51 -3.10 1.45 1.37
C TRP A 51 -2.99 2.60 0.37
N HIS A 52 -1.89 2.68 -0.38
CA HIS A 52 -1.75 3.68 -1.44
C HIS A 52 -2.84 3.53 -2.51
N ASP A 53 -3.25 2.30 -2.83
CA ASP A 53 -4.34 2.09 -3.76
C ASP A 53 -5.65 2.68 -3.24
N CYS A 54 -5.94 2.49 -1.95
CA CYS A 54 -7.13 3.08 -1.34
C CYS A 54 -7.05 4.61 -1.30
N GLN A 55 -5.87 5.17 -1.06
CA GLN A 55 -5.68 6.61 -1.12
C GLN A 55 -5.99 7.14 -2.52
N ARG A 56 -5.51 6.46 -3.55
CA ARG A 56 -5.77 6.84 -4.93
C ARG A 56 -7.25 6.76 -5.26
N GLN A 57 -7.94 5.70 -4.84
CA GLN A 57 -9.38 5.55 -5.04
C GLN A 57 -10.17 6.70 -4.42
N ARG A 58 -9.73 7.15 -3.25
CA ARG A 58 -10.44 8.16 -2.46
C ARG A 58 -10.09 9.58 -2.89
N LEU A 59 -8.83 9.84 -3.21
CA LEU A 59 -8.27 11.17 -3.39
C LEU A 59 -7.78 11.45 -4.81
N GLY A 60 -7.74 10.44 -5.67
CA GLY A 60 -7.11 10.54 -6.98
C GLY A 60 -5.59 10.48 -6.87
N ASP A 61 -4.89 10.79 -7.96
CA ASP A 61 -3.44 10.79 -7.98
C ASP A 61 -2.89 11.96 -7.15
N ALA A 62 -1.76 11.72 -6.47
CA ALA A 62 -1.07 12.79 -5.75
C ALA A 62 -0.46 13.75 -6.76
N TRP A 63 -0.74 15.04 -6.57
CA TRP A 63 -0.33 16.09 -7.51
C TRP A 63 0.80 16.97 -6.98
N SER A 64 1.27 16.71 -5.77
CA SER A 64 2.39 17.46 -5.17
C SER A 64 3.25 16.55 -4.29
N ARG A 65 4.49 16.99 -4.04
CA ARG A 65 5.39 16.29 -3.13
C ARG A 65 4.86 16.28 -1.71
N GLU A 66 4.21 17.36 -1.30
CA GLU A 66 3.63 17.45 0.04
C GLU A 66 2.49 16.45 0.22
N GLU A 67 1.65 16.31 -0.79
CA GLU A 67 0.58 15.33 -0.80
C GLU A 67 1.15 13.90 -0.75
N GLN A 68 2.18 13.63 -1.55
CA GLN A 68 2.85 12.33 -1.53
C GLN A 68 3.43 12.01 -0.16
N ALA A 69 4.06 13.01 0.47
CA ALA A 69 4.64 12.84 1.80
C ALA A 69 3.57 12.53 2.84
N ARG A 70 2.42 13.20 2.78
CA ARG A 70 1.31 12.92 3.69
C ARG A 70 0.76 11.51 3.49
N ARG A 71 0.60 11.09 2.24
CA ARG A 71 0.11 9.74 1.92
C ARG A 71 1.09 8.68 2.40
N GLU A 72 2.38 8.92 2.23
CA GLU A 72 3.42 8.00 2.68
C GLU A 72 3.43 7.87 4.20
N ALA A 73 3.31 8.98 4.90
CA ALA A 73 3.24 8.97 6.37
C ALA A 73 2.01 8.20 6.88
N GLU A 74 0.86 8.36 6.22
CA GLU A 74 -0.34 7.63 6.57
C GLU A 74 -0.17 6.13 6.31
N ALA A 75 0.36 5.76 5.15
CA ALA A 75 0.61 4.35 4.82
C ALA A 75 1.57 3.71 5.82
N HIS A 76 2.57 4.45 6.26
CA HIS A 76 3.52 3.97 7.26
C HIS A 76 2.82 3.73 8.60
N ARG A 77 1.92 4.63 9.02
CA ARG A 77 1.14 4.43 10.25
C ARG A 77 0.26 3.19 10.17
N VAL A 78 -0.37 2.95 9.02
CA VAL A 78 -1.21 1.76 8.83
C VAL A 78 -0.37 0.49 8.87
N GLU A 79 0.82 0.53 8.28
CA GLU A 79 1.77 -0.57 8.34
C GLU A 79 2.15 -0.89 9.79
N ILE A 80 2.42 0.13 10.60
CA ILE A 80 2.74 -0.03 12.03
C ILE A 80 1.57 -0.68 12.77
N MET A 81 0.34 -0.25 12.47
CA MET A 81 -0.85 -0.86 13.04
C MET A 81 -0.95 -2.36 12.71
N TRP A 82 -0.63 -2.72 11.48
CA TRP A 82 -0.61 -4.12 11.06
C TRP A 82 0.40 -4.92 11.88
N ARG A 83 1.58 -4.35 12.13
CA ARG A 83 2.63 -5.02 12.92
C ARG A 83 2.29 -5.14 14.40
N GLY A 84 1.28 -4.41 14.87
CA GLY A 84 0.87 -4.42 16.28
C GLY A 84 1.73 -3.54 17.17
N GLU A 85 2.37 -2.55 16.60
CA GLU A 85 3.25 -1.63 17.32
C GLU A 85 2.57 -0.33 17.74
#